data_4027b85d50844a3ecd7a846ee2d0a0ff
#
_entry.id   4027b85d50844a3ecd7a846ee2d0a0ff
#
_cell.length_a   1.000
_cell.length_b   1.000
_cell.length_c   1.000
_cell.angle_alpha   90.00
_cell.angle_beta   90.00
_cell.angle_gamma   90.00
#
_symmetry.space_group_name_H-M   'P 1'
#
loop_
_entity.id
_entity.type
_entity.pdbx_description
1 polymer ?
#
loop_
_entity_poly.entity_id
_entity_poly.type
_entity_poly.pdbx_seq_one_letter_code
_entity_poly.pdbx_strand_id
1 'polypeptide(L)'
;MSTVEKTRKKTGIDAAVMNGDINMLLGDPLLSPVQVREERKRKLTAAFRLFGKFGYDEGIAGHITVRDPEFEDHFWVNPMGVAFQKIRMSQLLLVNHKGEVVEGDGYLNGAAFTIHSHIHQTRPEIVAAAHAHSLFGKSWSTLGRLLDPITQDACAFFDDHGLLDTFSGVVLEMGEGAALAQALRHYKALILQNHGLLTVGKTVDEAAWWYITMERSCQAQLMAEAAGNPVLIEPEVAVRTRAVVGTELAGLFSFQPLYSVICEEQPDMFD
;
A
#
# COMPACT_ATOMS: atom_id res chain seq x y z
N MET A 1 -13.58 -23.78 -46.27
CA MET A 1 -12.76 -24.20 -45.13
C MET A 1 -12.59 -22.99 -44.21
N SER A 2 -13.38 -22.96 -43.15
CA SER A 2 -13.41 -21.85 -42.20
C SER A 2 -12.35 -22.09 -41.13
N THR A 3 -11.36 -21.25 -41.08
CA THR A 3 -10.36 -21.18 -40.00
C THR A 3 -11.00 -20.56 -38.77
N VAL A 4 -11.45 -21.40 -37.86
CA VAL A 4 -11.87 -20.97 -36.52
C VAL A 4 -10.60 -20.61 -35.75
N GLU A 5 -10.31 -19.33 -35.63
CA GLU A 5 -9.32 -18.79 -34.72
C GLU A 5 -9.80 -19.09 -33.28
N LYS A 6 -9.21 -20.09 -32.65
CA LYS A 6 -9.43 -20.39 -31.22
C LYS A 6 -8.80 -19.26 -30.41
N THR A 7 -9.62 -18.32 -29.97
CA THR A 7 -9.23 -17.36 -28.92
C THR A 7 -8.82 -18.16 -27.68
N ARG A 8 -7.54 -18.25 -27.41
CA ARG A 8 -6.97 -18.85 -26.21
C ARG A 8 -7.43 -18.00 -25.02
N LYS A 9 -8.32 -18.53 -24.19
CA LYS A 9 -8.66 -17.88 -22.92
C LYS A 9 -7.38 -17.75 -22.08
N LYS A 10 -6.98 -16.53 -21.77
CA LYS A 10 -5.90 -16.25 -20.81
C LYS A 10 -6.37 -16.77 -19.45
N THR A 11 -5.69 -17.74 -18.90
CA THR A 11 -5.99 -18.31 -17.58
C THR A 11 -4.73 -18.29 -16.75
N GLY A 12 -4.72 -17.43 -15.71
CA GLY A 12 -3.70 -17.40 -14.66
C GLY A 12 -2.52 -16.44 -14.86
N ILE A 13 -1.81 -16.23 -13.78
CA ILE A 13 -0.62 -15.35 -13.68
C ILE A 13 0.45 -15.75 -14.71
N ASP A 14 0.67 -17.06 -14.92
CA ASP A 14 1.66 -17.56 -15.88
C ASP A 14 1.36 -17.13 -17.32
N ALA A 15 0.09 -17.00 -17.69
CA ALA A 15 -0.31 -16.59 -19.03
C ALA A 15 -0.11 -15.06 -19.26
N ALA A 16 -0.27 -14.26 -18.22
CA ALA A 16 0.00 -12.82 -18.27
C ALA A 16 1.51 -12.54 -18.34
N VAL A 17 2.31 -13.29 -17.55
CA VAL A 17 3.78 -13.25 -17.57
C VAL A 17 4.33 -13.62 -18.94
N MET A 18 3.80 -14.67 -19.57
CA MET A 18 4.28 -15.15 -20.87
C MET A 18 3.87 -14.27 -22.06
N ASN A 19 2.86 -13.40 -21.91
CA ASN A 19 2.35 -12.56 -23.01
C ASN A 19 2.85 -11.11 -22.97
N GLY A 20 3.76 -10.74 -22.08
CA GLY A 20 4.27 -9.37 -21.96
C GLY A 20 3.29 -8.35 -21.35
N ASP A 21 2.10 -8.78 -20.95
CA ASP A 21 1.09 -7.91 -20.30
C ASP A 21 1.57 -7.38 -18.93
N ILE A 22 2.62 -7.99 -18.37
CA ILE A 22 3.29 -7.51 -17.14
C ILE A 22 3.94 -6.15 -17.35
N ASN A 23 4.53 -5.91 -18.50
CA ASN A 23 5.15 -4.61 -18.77
C ASN A 23 4.13 -3.48 -18.73
N MET A 24 2.86 -3.74 -19.13
CA MET A 24 1.76 -2.79 -18.95
C MET A 24 1.44 -2.53 -17.47
N LEU A 25 1.59 -3.54 -16.61
CA LEU A 25 1.27 -3.42 -15.19
C LEU A 25 2.45 -2.87 -14.36
N LEU A 26 3.68 -3.17 -14.77
CA LEU A 26 4.92 -2.67 -14.13
C LEU A 26 5.33 -1.28 -14.60
N GLY A 27 4.57 -0.68 -15.51
CA GLY A 27 4.91 0.54 -16.24
C GLY A 27 5.56 0.19 -17.56
N ASP A 28 4.80 0.31 -18.64
CA ASP A 28 5.32 0.16 -19.99
C ASP A 28 6.47 1.16 -20.19
N PRO A 29 7.70 0.73 -20.50
CA PRO A 29 8.80 1.66 -20.76
C PRO A 29 8.54 2.61 -21.95
N LEU A 30 7.47 2.38 -22.69
CA LEU A 30 7.01 3.27 -23.77
C LEU A 30 6.07 4.39 -23.29
N LEU A 31 5.60 4.35 -22.03
CA LEU A 31 4.77 5.41 -21.48
C LEU A 31 5.58 6.67 -21.20
N SER A 32 5.05 7.81 -21.59
CA SER A 32 5.61 9.10 -21.21
C SER A 32 5.44 9.35 -19.69
N PRO A 33 6.28 10.20 -19.06
CA PRO A 33 6.11 10.56 -17.65
C PRO A 33 4.69 11.06 -17.33
N VAL A 34 4.04 11.77 -18.25
CA VAL A 34 2.66 12.24 -18.10
C VAL A 34 1.68 11.07 -17.97
N GLN A 35 1.83 10.05 -18.83
CA GLN A 35 0.95 8.86 -18.79
C GLN A 35 1.20 8.03 -17.51
N VAL A 36 2.45 7.90 -17.08
CA VAL A 36 2.79 7.22 -15.82
C VAL A 36 2.21 7.99 -14.62
N ARG A 37 2.28 9.33 -14.62
CA ARG A 37 1.68 10.18 -13.59
C ARG A 37 0.18 9.97 -13.50
N GLU A 38 -0.49 9.99 -14.64
CA GLU A 38 -1.94 9.77 -14.72
C GLU A 38 -2.32 8.40 -14.15
N GLU A 39 -1.61 7.35 -14.54
CA GLU A 39 -1.84 5.99 -14.03
C GLU A 39 -1.61 5.90 -12.52
N ARG A 40 -0.53 6.49 -12.01
CA ARG A 40 -0.24 6.54 -10.57
C ARG A 40 -1.34 7.28 -9.79
N LYS A 41 -1.82 8.42 -10.30
CA LYS A 41 -2.93 9.18 -9.68
C LYS A 41 -4.23 8.38 -9.68
N ARG A 42 -4.55 7.68 -10.77
CA ARG A 42 -5.73 6.80 -10.87
C ARG A 42 -5.68 5.68 -9.84
N LYS A 43 -4.56 4.97 -9.74
CA LYS A 43 -4.35 3.90 -8.76
C LYS A 43 -4.39 4.41 -7.31
N LEU A 44 -3.77 5.55 -7.06
CA LEU A 44 -3.79 6.21 -5.75
C LEU A 44 -5.21 6.55 -5.32
N THR A 45 -6.01 7.14 -6.20
CA THR A 45 -7.41 7.48 -5.91
C THR A 45 -8.24 6.23 -5.63
N ALA A 46 -8.06 5.18 -6.42
CA ALA A 46 -8.73 3.90 -6.20
C ALA A 46 -8.33 3.26 -4.86
N ALA A 47 -7.05 3.36 -4.47
CA ALA A 47 -6.59 2.88 -3.17
C ALA A 47 -7.29 3.61 -2.01
N PHE A 48 -7.44 4.92 -2.07
CA PHE A 48 -8.22 5.68 -1.08
C PHE A 48 -9.68 5.22 -1.02
N ARG A 49 -10.34 5.07 -2.17
CA ARG A 49 -11.74 4.62 -2.22
C ARG A 49 -11.90 3.22 -1.65
N LEU A 50 -10.96 2.31 -1.92
CA LEU A 50 -10.94 0.97 -1.31
C LEU A 50 -10.72 1.03 0.20
N PHE A 51 -9.78 1.85 0.67
CA PHE A 51 -9.56 2.02 2.11
C PHE A 51 -10.79 2.57 2.80
N GLY A 52 -11.44 3.57 2.22
CA GLY A 52 -12.71 4.07 2.73
C GLY A 52 -13.82 3.03 2.68
N LYS A 53 -13.95 2.23 1.60
CA LYS A 53 -14.90 1.14 1.48
C LYS A 53 -14.70 0.08 2.57
N PHE A 54 -13.45 -0.21 2.95
CA PHE A 54 -13.12 -1.19 3.99
C PHE A 54 -13.14 -0.62 5.41
N GLY A 55 -13.40 0.69 5.58
CA GLY A 55 -13.46 1.33 6.89
C GLY A 55 -12.08 1.52 7.52
N TYR A 56 -11.07 1.84 6.71
CA TYR A 56 -9.71 2.09 7.21
C TYR A 56 -9.44 3.56 7.51
N ASP A 57 -10.36 4.46 7.11
CA ASP A 57 -10.27 5.88 7.42
C ASP A 57 -10.80 6.21 8.83
N GLU A 58 -10.10 7.07 9.54
CA GLU A 58 -10.47 7.56 10.87
C GLU A 58 -10.31 9.08 10.90
N GLY A 59 -11.37 9.81 10.56
CA GLY A 59 -11.35 11.27 10.56
C GLY A 59 -10.32 11.86 9.59
N ILE A 60 -9.29 12.50 10.13
CA ILE A 60 -8.17 13.07 9.34
C ILE A 60 -6.93 12.17 9.34
N ALA A 61 -6.99 11.02 10.00
CA ALA A 61 -5.87 10.11 10.10
C ALA A 61 -5.77 9.20 8.87
N GLY A 62 -4.54 8.91 8.49
CA GLY A 62 -4.22 8.08 7.35
C GLY A 62 -3.92 8.87 6.08
N HIS A 63 -3.02 8.30 5.30
CA HIS A 63 -2.53 8.88 4.06
C HIS A 63 -1.88 7.80 3.19
N ILE A 64 -2.02 7.95 1.88
CA ILE A 64 -1.32 7.13 0.90
C ILE A 64 -0.58 8.09 -0.02
N THR A 65 0.66 7.77 -0.35
CA THR A 65 1.47 8.58 -1.26
C THR A 65 1.97 7.78 -2.44
N VAL A 66 2.18 8.46 -3.56
CA VAL A 66 2.89 7.91 -4.71
C VAL A 66 3.87 8.94 -5.26
N ARG A 67 5.12 8.52 -5.47
CA ARG A 67 6.18 9.35 -6.06
C ARG A 67 5.78 9.81 -7.45
N ASP A 68 6.05 11.08 -7.77
CA ASP A 68 5.90 11.59 -9.13
C ASP A 68 6.95 10.94 -10.05
N PRO A 69 6.60 10.57 -11.30
CA PRO A 69 7.55 9.91 -12.19
C PRO A 69 8.59 10.84 -12.83
N GLU A 70 8.34 12.15 -12.83
CA GLU A 70 9.20 13.16 -13.45
C GLU A 70 9.95 13.97 -12.40
N PHE A 71 9.28 14.32 -11.31
CA PHE A 71 9.86 15.04 -10.19
C PHE A 71 10.13 14.05 -9.05
N GLU A 72 11.30 13.41 -9.06
CA GLU A 72 11.64 12.32 -8.11
C GLU A 72 11.62 12.75 -6.64
N ASP A 73 11.75 14.06 -6.36
CA ASP A 73 11.63 14.68 -5.05
C ASP A 73 10.22 15.14 -4.69
N HIS A 74 9.20 14.75 -5.47
CA HIS A 74 7.79 15.06 -5.23
C HIS A 74 6.96 13.79 -5.10
N PHE A 75 5.85 13.90 -4.39
CA PHE A 75 4.85 12.82 -4.28
C PHE A 75 3.43 13.36 -4.25
N TRP A 76 2.50 12.57 -4.78
CA TRP A 76 1.06 12.81 -4.71
C TRP A 76 0.50 12.25 -3.41
N VAL A 77 -0.45 12.98 -2.79
CA VAL A 77 -1.08 12.64 -1.52
C VAL A 77 -2.51 13.18 -1.45
N ASN A 78 -3.33 12.66 -0.55
CA ASN A 78 -4.68 13.18 -0.28
C ASN A 78 -4.65 14.54 0.43
N PRO A 79 -5.62 15.43 0.15
CA PRO A 79 -5.86 16.61 0.97
C PRO A 79 -6.37 16.20 2.36
N MET A 80 -5.91 16.90 3.40
CA MET A 80 -6.40 16.70 4.76
C MET A 80 -7.87 17.14 4.89
N GLY A 81 -8.66 16.35 5.60
CA GLY A 81 -10.07 16.69 5.88
C GLY A 81 -11.06 16.19 4.84
N VAL A 82 -10.61 15.52 3.79
CA VAL A 82 -11.48 14.81 2.83
C VAL A 82 -11.51 13.33 3.17
N ALA A 83 -12.70 12.78 3.42
CA ALA A 83 -12.85 11.35 3.69
C ALA A 83 -12.36 10.50 2.51
N PHE A 84 -11.70 9.39 2.79
CA PHE A 84 -11.14 8.50 1.74
C PHE A 84 -12.19 8.09 0.72
N GLN A 85 -13.41 7.82 1.16
CA GLN A 85 -14.55 7.50 0.29
C GLN A 85 -14.95 8.61 -0.68
N LYS A 86 -14.42 9.83 -0.52
CA LYS A 86 -14.78 11.01 -1.32
C LYS A 86 -13.60 11.61 -2.09
N ILE A 87 -12.40 11.06 -1.92
CA ILE A 87 -11.21 11.51 -2.66
C ILE A 87 -11.46 11.36 -4.17
N ARG A 88 -11.18 12.42 -4.92
CA ARG A 88 -11.16 12.44 -6.37
C ARG A 88 -9.76 12.69 -6.88
N MET A 89 -9.46 12.24 -8.09
CA MET A 89 -8.14 12.38 -8.68
C MET A 89 -7.73 13.85 -8.86
N SER A 90 -8.70 14.74 -9.18
CA SER A 90 -8.48 16.19 -9.27
C SER A 90 -8.16 16.87 -7.94
N GLN A 91 -8.42 16.21 -6.80
CA GLN A 91 -8.17 16.75 -5.45
C GLN A 91 -6.79 16.39 -4.90
N LEU A 92 -6.06 15.47 -5.57
CA LEU A 92 -4.75 15.06 -5.10
C LEU A 92 -3.77 16.24 -5.11
N LEU A 93 -2.92 16.29 -4.07
CA LEU A 93 -1.90 17.33 -3.91
C LEU A 93 -0.55 16.78 -4.35
N LEU A 94 0.20 17.55 -5.15
CA LEU A 94 1.62 17.30 -5.41
C LEU A 94 2.44 18.08 -4.38
N VAL A 95 3.29 17.38 -3.64
CA VAL A 95 4.07 17.93 -2.55
C VAL A 95 5.56 17.68 -2.78
N ASN A 96 6.38 18.69 -2.60
CA ASN A 96 7.84 18.57 -2.67
C ASN A 96 8.46 18.16 -1.31
N HIS A 97 9.75 17.86 -1.29
CA HIS A 97 10.47 17.46 -0.07
C HIS A 97 10.60 18.56 1.00
N LYS A 98 10.15 19.79 0.72
CA LYS A 98 10.08 20.89 1.72
C LYS A 98 8.70 20.96 2.38
N GLY A 99 7.73 20.14 1.95
CA GLY A 99 6.36 20.18 2.44
C GLY A 99 5.51 21.27 1.77
N GLU A 100 5.96 21.79 0.64
CA GLU A 100 5.21 22.78 -0.13
C GLU A 100 4.28 22.06 -1.11
N VAL A 101 2.99 22.44 -1.11
CA VAL A 101 2.02 22.01 -2.12
C VAL A 101 2.31 22.78 -3.39
N VAL A 102 2.77 22.09 -4.43
CA VAL A 102 3.12 22.70 -5.72
C VAL A 102 2.04 22.56 -6.78
N GLU A 103 1.12 21.61 -6.60
CA GLU A 103 -0.08 21.43 -7.42
C GLU A 103 -1.24 20.95 -6.55
N GLY A 104 -2.46 21.37 -6.88
CA GLY A 104 -3.70 21.05 -6.15
C GLY A 104 -4.10 22.15 -5.18
N ASP A 105 -5.34 22.04 -4.67
CA ASP A 105 -5.94 22.98 -3.71
C ASP A 105 -6.38 22.23 -2.46
N GLY A 106 -5.73 22.48 -1.34
CA GLY A 106 -6.02 21.80 -0.08
C GLY A 106 -4.91 21.93 0.95
N TYR A 107 -5.16 21.38 2.13
CA TYR A 107 -4.19 21.37 3.22
C TYR A 107 -3.43 20.04 3.24
N LEU A 108 -2.12 20.13 3.39
CA LEU A 108 -1.26 18.96 3.61
C LEU A 108 -1.34 18.53 5.08
N ASN A 109 -1.48 17.22 5.32
CA ASN A 109 -1.31 16.65 6.65
C ASN A 109 0.19 16.62 7.01
N GLY A 110 0.58 17.32 8.08
CA GLY A 110 1.98 17.41 8.52
C GLY A 110 2.59 16.05 8.88
N ALA A 111 1.83 15.17 9.52
CA ALA A 111 2.30 13.81 9.83
C ALA A 111 2.52 12.98 8.55
N ALA A 112 1.62 13.12 7.56
CA ALA A 112 1.79 12.49 6.25
C ALA A 112 3.11 12.91 5.60
N PHE A 113 3.38 14.22 5.60
CA PHE A 113 4.62 14.76 5.06
C PHE A 113 5.84 14.20 5.79
N THR A 114 5.86 14.28 7.11
CA THR A 114 7.01 13.86 7.93
C THR A 114 7.34 12.38 7.71
N ILE A 115 6.34 11.50 7.69
CA ILE A 115 6.53 10.05 7.51
C ILE A 115 6.97 9.76 6.07
N HIS A 116 6.18 10.19 5.09
CA HIS A 116 6.37 9.73 3.71
C HIS A 116 7.55 10.39 3.01
N SER A 117 7.87 11.66 3.33
CA SER A 117 9.06 12.32 2.78
C SER A 117 10.35 11.57 3.15
N HIS A 118 10.48 11.12 4.40
CA HIS A 118 11.64 10.33 4.83
C HIS A 118 11.72 8.97 4.15
N ILE A 119 10.59 8.27 3.99
CA ILE A 119 10.55 7.01 3.27
C ILE A 119 11.00 7.21 1.82
N HIS A 120 10.41 8.18 1.12
CA HIS A 120 10.76 8.46 -0.27
C HIS A 120 12.21 8.94 -0.45
N GLN A 121 12.79 9.62 0.55
CA GLN A 121 14.20 10.06 0.50
C GLN A 121 15.17 8.91 0.76
N THR A 122 14.88 8.06 1.75
CA THR A 122 15.81 7.01 2.19
C THR A 122 15.72 5.74 1.36
N ARG A 123 14.58 5.53 0.69
CA ARG A 123 14.29 4.35 -0.13
C ARG A 123 13.80 4.77 -1.52
N PRO A 124 14.71 5.17 -2.42
CA PRO A 124 14.35 5.68 -3.74
C PRO A 124 13.63 4.65 -4.63
N GLU A 125 13.80 3.36 -4.36
CA GLU A 125 13.08 2.28 -5.05
C GLU A 125 11.60 2.20 -4.66
N ILE A 126 11.19 2.80 -3.53
CA ILE A 126 9.79 2.85 -3.11
C ILE A 126 9.07 3.92 -3.90
N VAL A 127 8.02 3.50 -4.61
CA VAL A 127 7.16 4.39 -5.38
C VAL A 127 5.93 4.80 -4.58
N ALA A 128 5.36 3.91 -3.78
CA ALA A 128 4.16 4.19 -2.99
C ALA A 128 4.30 3.74 -1.54
N ALA A 129 3.63 4.46 -0.63
CA ALA A 129 3.52 4.11 0.77
C ALA A 129 2.08 4.35 1.26
N ALA A 130 1.57 3.45 2.10
CA ALA A 130 0.21 3.50 2.65
C ALA A 130 0.25 3.38 4.16
N HIS A 131 -0.47 4.29 4.83
CA HIS A 131 -0.69 4.27 6.27
C HIS A 131 -2.14 4.66 6.58
N ALA A 132 -2.75 3.97 7.53
CA ALA A 132 -4.07 4.30 8.04
C ALA A 132 -4.24 3.78 9.49
N HIS A 133 -5.28 4.24 10.17
CA HIS A 133 -5.61 3.83 11.53
C HIS A 133 -6.73 2.77 11.54
N SER A 134 -6.61 1.76 10.68
CA SER A 134 -7.56 0.66 10.57
C SER A 134 -7.70 -0.12 11.89
N LEU A 135 -8.90 -0.63 12.16
CA LEU A 135 -9.27 -1.13 13.49
C LEU A 135 -8.37 -2.27 13.99
N PHE A 136 -8.10 -3.27 13.14
CA PHE A 136 -7.34 -4.44 13.58
C PHE A 136 -5.84 -4.17 13.57
N GLY A 137 -5.35 -3.35 12.62
CA GLY A 137 -3.95 -2.94 12.58
C GLY A 137 -3.56 -2.09 13.80
N LYS A 138 -4.36 -1.08 14.14
CA LYS A 138 -4.11 -0.29 15.36
C LYS A 138 -4.26 -1.12 16.63
N SER A 139 -5.23 -2.05 16.69
CA SER A 139 -5.37 -2.95 17.83
C SER A 139 -4.17 -3.88 17.97
N TRP A 140 -3.72 -4.49 16.89
CA TRP A 140 -2.52 -5.32 16.86
C TRP A 140 -1.27 -4.55 17.30
N SER A 141 -1.13 -3.31 16.82
CA SER A 141 0.03 -2.48 17.14
C SER A 141 0.23 -2.23 18.64
N THR A 142 -0.85 -2.33 19.45
CA THR A 142 -0.78 -2.19 20.90
C THR A 142 -0.11 -3.37 21.60
N LEU A 143 0.04 -4.52 20.92
CA LEU A 143 0.65 -5.72 21.48
C LEU A 143 2.20 -5.68 21.42
N GLY A 144 2.78 -4.74 20.65
CA GLY A 144 4.24 -4.56 20.56
C GLY A 144 4.98 -5.79 20.03
N ARG A 145 4.37 -6.54 19.10
CA ARG A 145 4.97 -7.74 18.50
C ARG A 145 4.65 -7.90 17.02
N LEU A 146 5.44 -8.71 16.34
CA LEU A 146 5.24 -9.05 14.94
C LEU A 146 4.03 -9.99 14.75
N LEU A 147 3.53 -10.08 13.53
CA LEU A 147 2.55 -11.11 13.14
C LEU A 147 3.22 -12.47 13.02
N ASP A 148 2.50 -13.50 13.46
CA ASP A 148 2.91 -14.88 13.31
C ASP A 148 2.42 -15.48 11.98
N PRO A 149 3.12 -16.47 11.40
CA PRO A 149 2.69 -17.15 10.18
C PRO A 149 1.60 -18.18 10.52
N ILE A 150 0.38 -17.72 10.80
CA ILE A 150 -0.78 -18.58 11.13
C ILE A 150 -1.70 -18.84 9.96
N THR A 151 -1.56 -18.07 8.87
CA THR A 151 -2.32 -18.24 7.63
C THR A 151 -1.39 -18.14 6.42
N GLN A 152 -1.83 -18.65 5.27
CA GLN A 152 -1.09 -18.47 4.01
C GLN A 152 -0.83 -17.00 3.72
N ASP A 153 -1.82 -16.13 3.94
CA ASP A 153 -1.71 -14.70 3.65
C ASP A 153 -0.73 -14.00 4.60
N ALA A 154 -0.72 -14.37 5.89
CA ALA A 154 0.24 -13.85 6.86
C ALA A 154 1.69 -14.21 6.51
N CYS A 155 1.91 -15.34 5.80
CA CYS A 155 3.24 -15.69 5.32
C CYS A 155 3.83 -14.67 4.34
N ALA A 156 3.02 -13.83 3.69
CA ALA A 156 3.53 -12.74 2.86
C ALA A 156 4.47 -11.79 3.63
N PHE A 157 4.29 -11.70 4.94
CA PHE A 157 5.04 -10.84 5.85
C PHE A 157 6.11 -11.58 6.67
N PHE A 158 6.23 -12.88 6.56
CA PHE A 158 7.21 -13.66 7.31
C PHE A 158 8.64 -13.20 6.98
N ASP A 159 9.42 -12.76 7.99
CA ASP A 159 10.73 -12.12 7.82
C ASP A 159 10.74 -10.91 6.85
N ASP A 160 9.59 -10.26 6.64
CA ASP A 160 9.45 -9.14 5.71
C ASP A 160 8.51 -8.04 6.24
N HIS A 161 8.43 -7.94 7.57
CA HIS A 161 7.83 -6.81 8.27
C HIS A 161 8.59 -6.52 9.55
N GLY A 162 8.58 -5.27 9.97
CA GLY A 162 9.26 -4.77 11.15
C GLY A 162 8.29 -4.27 12.21
N LEU A 163 8.85 -3.93 13.37
CA LEU A 163 8.18 -3.25 14.48
C LEU A 163 8.97 -1.98 14.81
N LEU A 164 8.29 -0.83 14.82
CA LEU A 164 8.77 0.35 15.50
C LEU A 164 8.19 0.32 16.92
N ASP A 165 9.00 -0.02 17.89
CA ASP A 165 8.62 -0.32 19.29
C ASP A 165 8.57 0.92 20.19
N THR A 166 8.66 2.10 19.61
CA THR A 166 8.61 3.38 20.31
C THR A 166 7.41 4.20 19.81
N PHE A 167 6.70 4.81 20.75
CA PHE A 167 5.60 5.73 20.47
C PHE A 167 5.84 7.03 21.24
N SER A 168 6.14 8.10 20.51
CA SER A 168 6.42 9.45 21.05
C SER A 168 5.24 10.42 20.90
N GLY A 169 4.13 9.97 20.34
CA GLY A 169 2.96 10.79 20.06
C GLY A 169 2.66 10.89 18.57
N VAL A 170 2.05 12.00 18.16
CA VAL A 170 1.79 12.28 16.74
C VAL A 170 3.11 12.64 16.06
N VAL A 171 3.42 11.96 14.95
CA VAL A 171 4.68 12.16 14.20
C VAL A 171 4.66 13.52 13.51
N LEU A 172 5.23 14.52 14.14
CA LEU A 172 5.31 15.89 13.61
C LEU A 172 6.75 16.37 13.44
N GLU A 173 7.70 15.73 14.13
CA GLU A 173 9.10 16.10 14.06
C GLU A 173 9.87 15.24 13.04
N MET A 174 10.80 15.88 12.32
CA MET A 174 11.61 15.22 11.28
C MET A 174 12.43 14.04 11.83
N GLY A 175 12.85 14.11 13.11
CA GLY A 175 13.57 13.01 13.75
C GLY A 175 12.75 11.71 13.88
N GLU A 176 11.45 11.82 14.09
CA GLU A 176 10.55 10.67 14.19
C GLU A 176 10.34 9.99 12.83
N GLY A 177 10.21 10.79 11.76
CA GLY A 177 10.16 10.27 10.39
C GLY A 177 11.43 9.50 10.01
N ALA A 178 12.59 9.98 10.43
CA ALA A 178 13.86 9.31 10.21
C ALA A 178 13.94 7.96 10.98
N ALA A 179 13.49 7.92 12.24
CA ALA A 179 13.44 6.69 13.02
C ALA A 179 12.53 5.63 12.39
N LEU A 180 11.37 6.07 11.87
CA LEU A 180 10.43 5.21 11.15
C LEU A 180 11.05 4.64 9.87
N ALA A 181 11.69 5.48 9.04
CA ALA A 181 12.37 5.05 7.83
C ALA A 181 13.51 4.06 8.13
N GLN A 182 14.24 4.30 9.24
CA GLN A 182 15.28 3.38 9.70
C GLN A 182 14.70 2.04 10.18
N ALA A 183 13.57 2.03 10.89
CA ALA A 183 12.90 0.80 11.34
C ALA A 183 12.34 0.00 10.17
N LEU A 184 11.87 0.67 9.11
CA LEU A 184 11.37 0.03 7.89
C LEU A 184 12.45 -0.79 7.17
N ARG A 185 13.74 -0.40 7.24
CA ARG A 185 14.86 -1.13 6.61
C ARG A 185 14.53 -1.50 5.15
N HIS A 186 14.62 -2.82 4.86
CA HIS A 186 14.27 -3.43 3.57
C HIS A 186 12.84 -4.01 3.54
N TYR A 187 12.14 -3.94 4.66
CA TYR A 187 10.81 -4.53 4.79
C TYR A 187 9.78 -3.82 3.90
N LYS A 188 8.73 -4.57 3.53
CA LYS A 188 7.55 -4.02 2.83
C LYS A 188 6.48 -3.47 3.77
N ALA A 189 6.56 -3.80 5.07
CA ALA A 189 5.57 -3.41 6.06
C ALA A 189 6.21 -3.13 7.42
N LEU A 190 5.57 -2.25 8.19
CA LEU A 190 5.99 -1.87 9.52
C LEU A 190 4.75 -1.77 10.43
N ILE A 191 4.83 -2.38 11.60
CA ILE A 191 3.91 -2.16 12.71
C ILE A 191 4.44 -0.98 13.51
N LEU A 192 3.64 0.06 13.66
CA LEU A 192 3.93 1.22 14.47
C LEU A 192 3.27 1.03 15.83
N GLN A 193 4.04 0.71 16.87
CA GLN A 193 3.49 0.43 18.21
C GLN A 193 2.57 1.54 18.69
N ASN A 194 1.38 1.17 19.21
CA ASN A 194 0.31 2.06 19.67
C ASN A 194 -0.23 3.05 18.63
N HIS A 195 0.00 2.80 17.31
CA HIS A 195 -0.35 3.74 16.26
C HIS A 195 -1.13 3.05 15.13
N GLY A 196 -0.51 2.10 14.43
CA GLY A 196 -1.14 1.42 13.29
C GLY A 196 -0.15 0.71 12.39
N LEU A 197 -0.48 0.62 11.11
CA LEU A 197 0.32 -0.07 10.10
C LEU A 197 0.85 0.90 9.06
N LEU A 198 2.01 0.58 8.50
CA LEU A 198 2.59 1.22 7.33
C LEU A 198 3.03 0.15 6.35
N THR A 199 2.74 0.34 5.07
CA THR A 199 3.21 -0.56 3.99
C THR A 199 3.77 0.23 2.83
N VAL A 200 4.68 -0.37 2.09
CA VAL A 200 5.35 0.25 0.95
C VAL A 200 5.41 -0.69 -0.24
N GLY A 201 5.57 -0.13 -1.43
CA GLY A 201 5.68 -0.89 -2.67
C GLY A 201 6.33 -0.11 -3.79
N LYS A 202 6.72 -0.82 -4.85
CA LYS A 202 7.19 -0.23 -6.11
C LYS A 202 6.04 0.26 -6.99
N THR A 203 4.81 -0.04 -6.58
CA THR A 203 3.56 0.45 -7.18
C THR A 203 2.55 0.78 -6.09
N VAL A 204 1.53 1.57 -6.43
CA VAL A 204 0.38 1.81 -5.53
C VAL A 204 -0.36 0.50 -5.25
N ASP A 205 -0.48 -0.35 -6.27
CA ASP A 205 -1.12 -1.66 -6.19
C ASP A 205 -0.52 -2.51 -5.08
N GLU A 206 0.82 -2.61 -5.05
CA GLU A 206 1.54 -3.33 -4.01
C GLU A 206 1.31 -2.71 -2.62
N ALA A 207 1.59 -1.42 -2.46
CA ALA A 207 1.48 -0.77 -1.17
C ALA A 207 0.07 -0.90 -0.57
N ALA A 208 -0.97 -0.72 -1.40
CA ALA A 208 -2.36 -0.86 -0.98
C ALA A 208 -2.72 -2.32 -0.69
N TRP A 209 -2.29 -3.28 -1.52
CA TRP A 209 -2.54 -4.70 -1.28
C TRP A 209 -1.88 -5.20 0.01
N TRP A 210 -0.62 -4.82 0.24
CA TRP A 210 0.07 -5.19 1.49
C TRP A 210 -0.66 -4.62 2.71
N TYR A 211 -1.16 -3.39 2.64
CA TYR A 211 -1.94 -2.81 3.73
C TYR A 211 -3.21 -3.62 4.02
N ILE A 212 -4.01 -3.90 2.98
CA ILE A 212 -5.25 -4.66 3.09
C ILE A 212 -4.99 -6.06 3.67
N THR A 213 -3.96 -6.73 3.17
CA THR A 213 -3.61 -8.08 3.60
C THR A 213 -3.08 -8.11 5.03
N MET A 214 -2.27 -7.10 5.41
CA MET A 214 -1.75 -7.00 6.77
C MET A 214 -2.86 -6.71 7.78
N GLU A 215 -3.77 -5.80 7.47
CA GLU A 215 -4.96 -5.52 8.31
C GLU A 215 -5.80 -6.79 8.52
N ARG A 216 -6.06 -7.54 7.46
CA ARG A 216 -6.79 -8.83 7.55
C ARG A 216 -6.02 -9.90 8.30
N SER A 217 -4.70 -9.92 8.21
CA SER A 217 -3.85 -10.83 9.00
C SER A 217 -3.89 -10.47 10.48
N CYS A 218 -3.86 -9.18 10.84
CA CYS A 218 -4.08 -8.71 12.21
C CYS A 218 -5.45 -9.17 12.73
N GLN A 219 -6.51 -8.99 11.95
CA GLN A 219 -7.84 -9.45 12.31
C GLN A 219 -7.88 -10.96 12.55
N ALA A 220 -7.35 -11.74 11.61
CA ALA A 220 -7.37 -13.20 11.69
C ALA A 220 -6.62 -13.69 12.93
N GLN A 221 -5.45 -13.11 13.24
CA GLN A 221 -4.65 -13.52 14.37
C GLN A 221 -5.32 -13.12 15.72
N LEU A 222 -5.84 -11.89 15.83
CA LEU A 222 -6.60 -11.47 17.02
C LEU A 222 -7.78 -12.40 17.29
N MET A 223 -8.53 -12.77 16.25
CA MET A 223 -9.69 -13.68 16.39
C MET A 223 -9.25 -15.11 16.76
N ALA A 224 -8.19 -15.62 16.15
CA ALA A 224 -7.68 -16.95 16.42
C ALA A 224 -7.16 -17.06 17.88
N GLU A 225 -6.40 -16.07 18.34
CA GLU A 225 -5.88 -16.03 19.71
C GLU A 225 -6.99 -15.85 20.76
N ALA A 226 -8.03 -15.11 20.44
CA ALA A 226 -9.21 -15.02 21.32
C ALA A 226 -9.98 -16.34 21.43
N ALA A 227 -9.93 -17.19 20.41
CA ALA A 227 -10.56 -18.50 20.39
C ALA A 227 -9.69 -19.62 20.98
N GLY A 228 -8.36 -19.43 21.05
CA GLY A 228 -7.42 -20.43 21.56
C GLY A 228 -5.98 -20.16 21.15
N ASN A 229 -5.18 -21.22 21.07
CA ASN A 229 -3.79 -21.12 20.62
C ASN A 229 -3.71 -21.48 19.13
N PRO A 230 -3.42 -20.54 18.23
CA PRO A 230 -3.28 -20.86 16.81
C PRO A 230 -2.08 -21.78 16.56
N VAL A 231 -2.23 -22.64 15.56
CA VAL A 231 -1.13 -23.50 15.09
C VAL A 231 -0.27 -22.69 14.12
N LEU A 232 1.02 -22.55 14.45
CA LEU A 232 1.97 -21.84 13.60
C LEU A 232 2.35 -22.70 12.39
N ILE A 233 2.52 -22.05 11.26
CA ILE A 233 3.13 -22.65 10.07
C ILE A 233 4.62 -22.76 10.32
N GLU A 234 5.18 -23.93 10.03
CA GLU A 234 6.61 -24.19 10.18
C GLU A 234 7.44 -23.14 9.41
N PRO A 235 8.54 -22.62 9.99
CA PRO A 235 9.33 -21.53 9.37
C PRO A 235 9.75 -21.79 7.93
N GLU A 236 10.21 -23.01 7.62
CA GLU A 236 10.60 -23.39 6.27
C GLU A 236 9.41 -23.36 5.28
N VAL A 237 8.21 -23.72 5.75
CA VAL A 237 6.99 -23.63 4.96
C VAL A 237 6.60 -22.18 4.77
N ALA A 238 6.69 -21.34 5.82
CA ALA A 238 6.42 -19.92 5.76
C ALA A 238 7.34 -19.20 4.75
N VAL A 239 8.64 -19.50 4.76
CA VAL A 239 9.60 -18.97 3.77
C VAL A 239 9.22 -19.35 2.34
N ARG A 240 8.90 -20.63 2.08
CA ARG A 240 8.49 -21.08 0.74
C ARG A 240 7.16 -20.43 0.31
N THR A 241 6.24 -20.26 1.23
CA THR A 241 4.95 -19.60 0.97
C THR A 241 5.15 -18.14 0.65
N ARG A 242 5.99 -17.41 1.43
CA ARG A 242 6.34 -16.03 1.15
C ARG A 242 6.93 -15.85 -0.26
N ALA A 243 7.79 -16.78 -0.69
CA ALA A 243 8.39 -16.74 -2.03
C ALA A 243 7.36 -16.78 -3.17
N VAL A 244 6.11 -17.12 -2.88
CA VAL A 244 4.99 -17.11 -3.85
C VAL A 244 4.06 -15.92 -3.58
N VAL A 245 3.48 -15.83 -2.37
CA VAL A 245 2.43 -14.86 -2.06
C VAL A 245 2.97 -13.50 -1.62
N GLY A 246 4.25 -13.41 -1.25
CA GLY A 246 4.91 -12.19 -0.78
C GLY A 246 5.71 -11.45 -1.86
N THR A 247 5.63 -11.84 -3.12
CA THR A 247 6.36 -11.20 -4.22
C THR A 247 5.70 -9.91 -4.69
N GLU A 248 6.48 -9.01 -5.30
CA GLU A 248 5.98 -7.78 -5.93
C GLU A 248 4.85 -8.07 -6.92
N LEU A 249 5.03 -9.09 -7.76
CA LEU A 249 4.01 -9.52 -8.72
C LEU A 249 2.74 -10.03 -8.03
N ALA A 250 2.86 -10.76 -6.94
CA ALA A 250 1.70 -11.21 -6.18
C ALA A 250 0.90 -10.02 -5.63
N GLY A 251 1.59 -9.00 -5.10
CA GLY A 251 0.95 -7.75 -4.64
C GLY A 251 0.23 -7.03 -5.77
N LEU A 252 0.93 -6.81 -6.88
CA LEU A 252 0.40 -6.15 -8.07
C LEU A 252 -0.86 -6.83 -8.61
N PHE A 253 -0.79 -8.16 -8.84
CA PHE A 253 -1.92 -8.90 -9.40
C PHE A 253 -3.09 -9.06 -8.43
N SER A 254 -2.81 -9.20 -7.14
CA SER A 254 -3.87 -9.36 -6.13
C SER A 254 -4.69 -8.09 -5.93
N PHE A 255 -4.14 -6.92 -6.24
CA PHE A 255 -4.88 -5.66 -6.20
C PHE A 255 -5.85 -5.51 -7.39
N GLN A 256 -5.57 -6.11 -8.56
CA GLN A 256 -6.36 -5.90 -9.77
C GLN A 256 -7.86 -6.22 -9.64
N PRO A 257 -8.30 -7.32 -9.00
CA PRO A 257 -9.71 -7.57 -8.79
C PRO A 257 -10.42 -6.49 -7.97
N LEU A 258 -9.74 -5.96 -6.93
CA LEU A 258 -10.26 -4.87 -6.12
C LEU A 258 -10.34 -3.57 -6.91
N TYR A 259 -9.30 -3.27 -7.68
CA TYR A 259 -9.25 -2.11 -8.56
C TYR A 259 -10.37 -2.12 -9.60
N SER A 260 -10.58 -3.25 -10.27
CA SER A 260 -11.67 -3.39 -11.25
C SER A 260 -13.03 -3.09 -10.63
N VAL A 261 -13.32 -3.71 -9.48
CA VAL A 261 -14.59 -3.52 -8.77
C VAL A 261 -14.79 -2.07 -8.35
N ILE A 262 -13.79 -1.42 -7.76
CA ILE A 262 -13.94 -0.04 -7.29
C ILE A 262 -14.11 0.95 -8.45
N CYS A 263 -13.46 0.70 -9.60
CA CYS A 263 -13.63 1.50 -10.80
C CYS A 263 -15.06 1.44 -11.34
N GLU A 264 -15.69 0.26 -11.30
CA GLU A 264 -17.07 0.06 -11.73
C GLU A 264 -18.07 0.69 -10.75
N GLU A 265 -17.85 0.53 -9.45
CA GLU A 265 -18.77 1.01 -8.41
C GLU A 265 -18.70 2.54 -8.20
N GLN A 266 -17.54 3.15 -8.37
CA GLN A 266 -17.29 4.56 -8.03
C GLN A 266 -16.52 5.30 -9.15
N PRO A 267 -17.06 5.35 -10.39
CA PRO A 267 -16.36 5.98 -11.53
C PRO A 267 -16.13 7.49 -11.33
N ASP A 268 -16.90 8.15 -10.45
CA ASP A 268 -16.75 9.56 -10.09
C ASP A 268 -15.40 9.90 -9.43
N MET A 269 -14.65 8.89 -9.01
CA MET A 269 -13.34 9.11 -8.41
C MET A 269 -12.29 9.64 -9.38
N PHE A 270 -12.53 9.52 -10.68
CA PHE A 270 -11.61 9.97 -11.72
C PHE A 270 -11.91 11.39 -12.27
N ASP A 271 -12.94 12.05 -11.73
CA ASP A 271 -13.30 13.43 -12.08
C ASP A 271 -12.26 14.45 -11.57
#